data_082cf76617c3b248fa10bcef104bdc73
#
_entry.id   082cf76617c3b248fa10bcef104bdc73
#
_cell.length_a   1.000
_cell.length_b   1.000
_cell.length_c   1.000
_cell.angle_alpha   90.00
_cell.angle_beta   90.00
_cell.angle_gamma   90.00
#
_symmetry.space_group_name_H-M   'P 1'
#
loop_
_entity.id
_entity.type
_entity.pdbx_description
1 polymer ?
#
loop_
_entity_poly.entity_id
_entity_poly.type
_entity_poly.pdbx_seq_one_letter_code
_entity_poly.pdbx_strand_id
1 'polypeptide(L)'
;MLNNNNNDPAKILIVDDLPENLLALDALIRQEDRIIFQASCGVDALALLLEHDFALAILDVQMPGMNGFELAELMRGTEKTHHIPIVFVSAAGKESNYAFKGYESGAVDFLYKPLDVHAVKSKVHVFVELYCQRREARRQLQALEQSQQVQQALVQQLQTAQGELQGAIRMRDDFMSVVAHELCTPLNTLFLDSQVRKIQLDRGHSAIFDAAYLQKMVARDQRQIQNMMNLINDMQDVSRIRSNRLSIRPHAAELSALLARVVDNLSQQAAAAGSTITLHAEQPITGHWDEYRIEQVVVNLLTNTLRYGNGKPVDVSLTATPGGASITVRDQGRGISAQDQKRIFEQFERVAENGHAGGLGLGLFITRQLVEAHGGSISVQSQLGEGSVFTVTLPLAAAAETALGRSAPEHEKIAR
;
A
#
# COMPACT_ATOMS: atom_id res chain seq x y z
N MET A 1 30.43 16.72 18.42
CA MET A 1 31.86 16.55 18.05
C MET A 1 31.92 15.45 16.99
N LEU A 2 31.78 15.79 15.74
CA LEU A 2 32.03 14.88 14.61
C LEU A 2 33.10 15.58 13.77
N ASN A 3 34.36 15.32 14.14
CA ASN A 3 35.52 15.65 13.33
C ASN A 3 35.53 14.68 12.14
N ASN A 4 34.79 14.97 11.09
CA ASN A 4 34.95 14.32 9.81
C ASN A 4 35.87 15.20 8.95
N ASN A 5 37.16 15.19 9.27
CA ASN A 5 38.21 15.70 8.40
C ASN A 5 38.40 14.76 7.19
N ASN A 6 37.37 14.67 6.35
CA ASN A 6 37.49 14.11 5.00
C ASN A 6 37.80 15.24 4.01
N ASN A 7 38.81 16.03 4.37
CA ASN A 7 39.35 17.10 3.52
C ASN A 7 40.39 16.46 2.59
N ASP A 8 39.90 15.86 1.51
CA ASP A 8 40.75 15.37 0.43
C ASP A 8 41.55 16.58 -0.08
N PRO A 9 42.89 16.54 0.02
CA PRO A 9 43.73 17.70 -0.23
C PRO A 9 43.58 18.22 -1.66
N ALA A 10 43.66 19.55 -1.81
CA ALA A 10 43.56 20.18 -3.12
C ALA A 10 44.78 19.77 -3.99
N LYS A 11 44.51 19.31 -5.22
CA LYS A 11 45.57 18.90 -6.14
C LYS A 11 45.99 20.10 -6.99
N ILE A 12 47.26 20.36 -7.07
CA ILE A 12 47.87 21.42 -7.90
C ILE A 12 48.77 20.78 -8.90
N LEU A 13 48.64 21.12 -10.16
CA LEU A 13 49.53 20.73 -11.24
C LEU A 13 50.55 21.83 -11.48
N ILE A 14 51.84 21.51 -11.50
CA ILE A 14 52.94 22.38 -11.94
C ILE A 14 53.63 21.80 -13.14
N VAL A 15 53.85 22.60 -14.17
CA VAL A 15 54.46 22.18 -15.44
C VAL A 15 55.56 23.13 -15.81
N ASP A 16 56.81 22.62 -15.89
CA ASP A 16 58.01 23.36 -16.30
C ASP A 16 59.04 22.33 -16.82
N ASP A 17 59.74 22.63 -17.92
CA ASP A 17 60.71 21.74 -18.52
C ASP A 17 62.03 21.62 -17.73
N LEU A 18 62.27 22.56 -16.79
CA LEU A 18 63.42 22.55 -15.93
C LEU A 18 63.12 21.94 -14.55
N PRO A 19 63.73 20.79 -14.18
CA PRO A 19 63.49 20.15 -12.89
C PRO A 19 63.77 21.06 -11.68
N GLU A 20 64.71 22.00 -11.81
CA GLU A 20 65.05 22.97 -10.77
C GLU A 20 63.89 23.93 -10.47
N ASN A 21 63.18 24.36 -11.51
CA ASN A 21 61.97 25.20 -11.38
C ASN A 21 60.83 24.46 -10.71
N LEU A 22 60.60 23.18 -11.10
CA LEU A 22 59.58 22.33 -10.47
C LEU A 22 59.85 22.15 -8.98
N LEU A 23 61.11 21.85 -8.59
CA LEU A 23 61.49 21.72 -7.19
C LEU A 23 61.35 23.02 -6.42
N ALA A 24 61.75 24.14 -6.99
CA ALA A 24 61.62 25.44 -6.36
C ALA A 24 60.18 25.85 -6.15
N LEU A 25 59.32 25.66 -7.16
CA LEU A 25 57.89 25.97 -7.06
C LEU A 25 57.17 25.04 -6.10
N ASP A 26 57.46 23.76 -6.13
CA ASP A 26 56.91 22.78 -5.16
C ASP A 26 57.26 23.15 -3.72
N ALA A 27 58.55 23.48 -3.44
CA ALA A 27 58.99 23.88 -2.10
C ALA A 27 58.29 25.17 -1.59
N LEU A 28 57.94 26.09 -2.51
CA LEU A 28 57.23 27.32 -2.18
C LEU A 28 55.75 27.11 -1.83
N ILE A 29 55.07 26.17 -2.52
CA ILE A 29 53.61 26.01 -2.44
C ILE A 29 53.18 24.80 -1.63
N ARG A 30 54.09 23.89 -1.27
CA ARG A 30 53.77 22.69 -0.49
C ARG A 30 53.25 23.03 0.91
N GLN A 31 52.07 22.49 1.25
CA GLN A 31 51.42 22.57 2.57
C GLN A 31 50.63 21.29 2.83
N GLU A 32 50.14 21.09 4.05
CA GLU A 32 49.43 19.87 4.45
C GLU A 32 48.06 19.75 3.76
N ASP A 33 47.47 20.85 3.30
CA ASP A 33 46.13 20.92 2.69
C ASP A 33 46.13 20.65 1.19
N ARG A 34 47.31 20.34 0.57
CA ARG A 34 47.46 20.19 -0.88
C ARG A 34 48.44 19.12 -1.31
N ILE A 35 48.19 18.53 -2.46
CA ILE A 35 49.06 17.59 -3.15
C ILE A 35 49.53 18.23 -4.46
N ILE A 36 50.87 18.20 -4.68
CA ILE A 36 51.49 18.80 -5.87
C ILE A 36 51.87 17.69 -6.84
N PHE A 37 51.39 17.81 -8.06
CA PHE A 37 51.74 16.96 -9.19
C PHE A 37 52.66 17.76 -10.10
N GLN A 38 53.73 17.11 -10.55
CA GLN A 38 54.75 17.73 -11.38
C GLN A 38 54.76 17.06 -12.77
N ALA A 39 54.85 17.85 -13.81
CA ALA A 39 55.03 17.40 -15.17
C ALA A 39 56.21 18.16 -15.83
N SER A 40 57.05 17.47 -16.54
CA SER A 40 58.18 18.05 -17.23
C SER A 40 57.88 18.47 -18.68
N CYS A 41 56.72 18.16 -19.18
CA CYS A 41 56.25 18.55 -20.52
C CYS A 41 54.73 18.59 -20.60
N GLY A 42 54.19 19.18 -21.68
CA GLY A 42 52.74 19.27 -21.89
C GLY A 42 52.06 17.91 -22.04
N VAL A 43 52.69 16.89 -22.58
CA VAL A 43 52.13 15.55 -22.76
C VAL A 43 51.91 14.87 -21.41
N ASP A 44 52.92 14.92 -20.52
CA ASP A 44 52.79 14.37 -19.15
C ASP A 44 51.71 15.11 -18.35
N ALA A 45 51.64 16.43 -18.53
CA ALA A 45 50.60 17.25 -17.92
C ALA A 45 49.20 16.83 -18.36
N LEU A 46 48.96 16.58 -19.64
CA LEU A 46 47.69 16.10 -20.17
C LEU A 46 47.31 14.72 -19.61
N ALA A 47 48.25 13.80 -19.45
CA ALA A 47 48.00 12.50 -18.83
C ALA A 47 47.51 12.68 -17.40
N LEU A 48 48.19 13.50 -16.59
CA LEU A 48 47.75 13.79 -15.21
C LEU A 48 46.39 14.49 -15.13
N LEU A 49 46.08 15.40 -16.07
CA LEU A 49 44.79 16.10 -16.17
C LEU A 49 43.65 15.15 -16.51
N LEU A 50 43.91 14.04 -17.22
CA LEU A 50 42.90 13.02 -17.49
C LEU A 50 42.62 12.13 -16.29
N GLU A 51 43.60 11.91 -15.40
CA GLU A 51 43.45 11.02 -14.24
C GLU A 51 42.93 11.74 -12.99
N HIS A 52 43.24 13.03 -12.85
CA HIS A 52 43.00 13.77 -11.62
C HIS A 52 42.22 15.08 -11.86
N ASP A 53 41.42 15.47 -10.86
CA ASP A 53 40.81 16.81 -10.80
C ASP A 53 41.78 17.75 -10.06
N PHE A 54 42.09 18.91 -10.67
CA PHE A 54 43.02 19.88 -10.11
C PHE A 54 42.30 21.16 -9.65
N ALA A 55 42.74 21.70 -8.54
CA ALA A 55 42.33 23.00 -8.00
C ALA A 55 42.98 24.17 -8.77
N LEU A 56 44.18 23.95 -9.34
CA LEU A 56 44.99 24.93 -10.02
C LEU A 56 46.03 24.23 -10.93
N ALA A 57 46.27 24.80 -12.10
CA ALA A 57 47.41 24.45 -12.95
C ALA A 57 48.34 25.67 -13.08
N ILE A 58 49.63 25.46 -12.80
CA ILE A 58 50.70 26.47 -12.97
C ILE A 58 51.56 25.99 -14.11
N LEU A 59 51.59 26.75 -15.21
CA LEU A 59 52.20 26.37 -16.46
C LEU A 59 53.33 27.31 -16.84
N ASP A 60 54.54 26.78 -17.09
CA ASP A 60 55.58 27.58 -17.75
C ASP A 60 55.16 27.89 -19.19
N VAL A 61 55.39 29.12 -19.61
CA VAL A 61 55.06 29.56 -20.99
C VAL A 61 56.03 28.94 -22.01
N GLN A 62 57.32 28.85 -21.68
CA GLN A 62 58.35 28.47 -22.61
C GLN A 62 58.84 27.06 -22.35
N MET A 63 58.20 26.09 -22.97
CA MET A 63 58.61 24.68 -22.92
C MET A 63 58.88 24.11 -24.32
N PRO A 64 59.80 23.17 -24.47
CA PRO A 64 60.06 22.52 -25.76
C PRO A 64 58.90 21.61 -26.17
N GLY A 65 58.61 21.57 -27.45
CA GLY A 65 57.53 20.75 -28.01
C GLY A 65 56.15 21.44 -27.90
N MET A 66 55.49 21.29 -26.77
CA MET A 66 54.22 21.92 -26.47
C MET A 66 54.45 23.06 -25.45
N ASN A 67 54.20 24.29 -25.86
CA ASN A 67 54.30 25.43 -24.96
C ASN A 67 53.08 25.56 -24.00
N GLY A 68 53.22 26.38 -22.95
CA GLY A 68 52.16 26.54 -21.94
C GLY A 68 50.82 27.04 -22.49
N PHE A 69 50.84 27.88 -23.54
CA PHE A 69 49.61 28.38 -24.16
C PHE A 69 48.88 27.29 -24.94
N GLU A 70 49.60 26.47 -25.69
CA GLU A 70 49.02 25.32 -26.40
C GLU A 70 48.40 24.31 -25.44
N LEU A 71 49.06 24.05 -24.32
CA LEU A 71 48.50 23.20 -23.24
C LEU A 71 47.24 23.80 -22.66
N ALA A 72 47.23 25.10 -22.41
CA ALA A 72 46.05 25.80 -21.89
C ALA A 72 44.88 25.75 -22.86
N GLU A 73 45.09 25.93 -24.17
CA GLU A 73 44.08 25.80 -25.22
C GLU A 73 43.44 24.39 -25.21
N LEU A 74 44.27 23.32 -25.11
CA LEU A 74 43.78 21.95 -24.99
C LEU A 74 42.94 21.74 -23.71
N MET A 75 43.41 22.30 -22.60
CA MET A 75 42.65 22.26 -21.34
C MET A 75 41.28 22.95 -21.45
N ARG A 76 41.18 24.10 -22.13
CA ARG A 76 39.94 24.83 -22.36
C ARG A 76 38.99 24.12 -23.33
N GLY A 77 39.56 23.40 -24.31
CA GLY A 77 38.81 22.61 -25.30
C GLY A 77 38.17 21.34 -24.72
N THR A 78 38.51 20.94 -23.49
CA THR A 78 38.05 19.70 -22.89
C THR A 78 37.11 19.95 -21.73
N GLU A 79 35.90 19.35 -21.73
CA GLU A 79 34.89 19.52 -20.72
C GLU A 79 35.37 19.21 -19.28
N LYS A 80 36.26 18.22 -19.16
CA LYS A 80 36.83 17.82 -17.88
C LYS A 80 37.74 18.86 -17.24
N THR A 81 38.50 19.61 -18.06
CA THR A 81 39.61 20.46 -17.60
C THR A 81 39.35 21.97 -17.80
N HIS A 82 38.33 22.36 -18.60
CA HIS A 82 38.07 23.77 -18.94
C HIS A 82 37.87 24.67 -17.73
N HIS A 83 37.43 24.10 -16.61
CA HIS A 83 37.09 24.84 -15.37
C HIS A 83 38.32 25.03 -14.45
N ILE A 84 39.43 24.36 -14.70
CA ILE A 84 40.65 24.43 -13.86
C ILE A 84 41.30 25.81 -14.07
N PRO A 85 41.50 26.61 -13.01
CA PRO A 85 42.22 27.85 -13.11
C PRO A 85 43.66 27.65 -13.61
N ILE A 86 44.13 28.48 -14.54
CA ILE A 86 45.46 28.42 -15.09
C ILE A 86 46.21 29.68 -14.71
N VAL A 87 47.43 29.51 -14.16
CA VAL A 87 48.38 30.58 -13.87
C VAL A 87 49.64 30.33 -14.69
N PHE A 88 50.02 31.28 -15.55
CA PHE A 88 51.23 31.16 -16.31
C PHE A 88 52.43 31.66 -15.54
N VAL A 89 53.60 31.01 -15.75
CA VAL A 89 54.93 31.46 -15.33
C VAL A 89 55.68 31.94 -16.56
N SER A 90 56.17 33.19 -16.55
CA SER A 90 56.84 33.82 -17.70
C SER A 90 58.09 34.58 -17.28
N ALA A 91 59.10 34.75 -18.16
CA ALA A 91 60.25 35.58 -17.93
C ALA A 91 59.88 37.07 -17.92
N ALA A 92 60.38 37.85 -16.95
CA ALA A 92 60.15 39.28 -16.88
C ALA A 92 60.81 40.00 -18.08
N GLY A 93 60.04 40.79 -18.82
CA GLY A 93 60.62 41.73 -19.80
C GLY A 93 60.39 41.46 -21.28
N LYS A 94 59.70 40.39 -21.66
CA LYS A 94 59.31 40.14 -23.07
C LYS A 94 57.80 40.30 -23.27
N GLU A 95 57.43 41.50 -23.74
CA GLU A 95 56.26 41.87 -24.50
C GLU A 95 54.88 41.83 -23.80
N SER A 96 54.19 42.97 -23.80
CA SER A 96 52.76 43.16 -23.58
C SER A 96 51.90 42.18 -24.38
N ASN A 97 52.41 41.58 -25.41
CA ASN A 97 51.80 40.56 -26.28
C ASN A 97 51.57 39.21 -25.58
N TYR A 98 52.43 38.78 -24.64
CA TYR A 98 52.24 37.50 -23.95
C TYR A 98 51.13 37.53 -22.92
N ALA A 99 50.96 38.68 -22.22
CA ALA A 99 49.85 38.85 -21.29
C ALA A 99 48.50 38.82 -22.04
N PHE A 100 48.44 39.44 -23.21
CA PHE A 100 47.23 39.46 -24.04
C PHE A 100 46.88 38.07 -24.58
N LYS A 101 47.86 37.34 -25.14
CA LYS A 101 47.69 35.94 -25.58
C LYS A 101 47.25 35.01 -24.46
N GLY A 102 47.77 35.16 -23.26
CA GLY A 102 47.44 34.31 -22.15
C GLY A 102 46.01 34.50 -21.63
N TYR A 103 45.51 35.74 -21.60
CA TYR A 103 44.10 36.00 -21.29
C TYR A 103 43.16 35.45 -22.37
N GLU A 104 43.54 35.53 -23.67
CA GLU A 104 42.79 34.91 -24.77
C GLU A 104 42.77 33.37 -24.66
N SER A 105 43.87 32.76 -24.19
CA SER A 105 43.93 31.30 -23.90
C SER A 105 43.24 30.88 -22.60
N GLY A 106 42.55 31.84 -21.91
CA GLY A 106 41.76 31.59 -20.73
C GLY A 106 42.52 31.50 -19.41
N ALA A 107 43.74 32.05 -19.34
CA ALA A 107 44.47 32.16 -18.07
C ALA A 107 43.75 33.12 -17.13
N VAL A 108 43.85 32.81 -15.85
CA VAL A 108 43.28 33.66 -14.79
C VAL A 108 44.31 34.64 -14.29
N ASP A 109 45.63 34.28 -14.38
CA ASP A 109 46.71 35.14 -13.85
C ASP A 109 48.12 34.78 -14.37
N PHE A 110 49.11 35.61 -14.03
CA PHE A 110 50.52 35.43 -14.37
C PHE A 110 51.42 35.56 -13.17
N LEU A 111 52.58 34.85 -13.24
CA LEU A 111 53.72 34.94 -12.34
C LEU A 111 54.96 35.23 -13.19
N TYR A 112 55.76 36.19 -12.76
CA TYR A 112 56.96 36.60 -13.51
C TYR A 112 58.24 36.06 -12.84
N LYS A 113 59.17 35.49 -13.63
CA LYS A 113 60.51 35.08 -13.14
C LYS A 113 61.40 36.33 -13.04
N PRO A 114 62.16 36.57 -11.90
CA PRO A 114 62.27 35.70 -10.76
C PRO A 114 60.99 35.67 -9.92
N LEU A 115 60.59 34.49 -9.43
CA LEU A 115 59.34 34.29 -8.71
C LEU A 115 59.38 35.00 -7.35
N ASP A 116 58.41 35.91 -7.14
CA ASP A 116 58.19 36.50 -5.82
C ASP A 116 57.43 35.47 -4.93
N VAL A 117 58.07 35.10 -3.82
CA VAL A 117 57.55 34.11 -2.86
C VAL A 117 56.20 34.47 -2.36
N HIS A 118 55.97 35.75 -2.02
CA HIS A 118 54.73 36.21 -1.47
C HIS A 118 53.59 36.21 -2.53
N ALA A 119 53.89 36.62 -3.76
CA ALA A 119 52.94 36.62 -4.85
C ALA A 119 52.50 35.18 -5.20
N VAL A 120 53.43 34.23 -5.27
CA VAL A 120 53.15 32.83 -5.55
C VAL A 120 52.25 32.23 -4.46
N LYS A 121 52.64 32.37 -3.19
CA LYS A 121 51.88 31.83 -2.04
C LYS A 121 50.46 32.43 -1.97
N SER A 122 50.34 33.74 -2.14
CA SER A 122 49.03 34.42 -2.07
C SER A 122 48.10 33.94 -3.19
N LYS A 123 48.58 33.88 -4.45
CA LYS A 123 47.77 33.43 -5.59
C LYS A 123 47.32 31.97 -5.44
N VAL A 124 48.26 31.09 -5.10
CA VAL A 124 47.93 29.66 -4.86
C VAL A 124 46.89 29.50 -3.73
N HIS A 125 47.07 30.24 -2.62
CA HIS A 125 46.14 30.19 -1.52
C HIS A 125 44.74 30.56 -1.94
N VAL A 126 44.53 31.64 -2.69
CA VAL A 126 43.22 32.09 -3.16
C VAL A 126 42.55 31.02 -4.05
N PHE A 127 43.28 30.39 -4.98
CA PHE A 127 42.70 29.36 -5.83
C PHE A 127 42.36 28.09 -5.09
N VAL A 128 43.17 27.68 -4.12
CA VAL A 128 42.89 26.51 -3.27
C VAL A 128 41.65 26.77 -2.40
N GLU A 129 41.56 27.96 -1.81
CA GLU A 129 40.41 28.36 -1.01
C GLU A 129 39.13 28.35 -1.84
N LEU A 130 39.13 28.95 -3.03
CA LEU A 130 37.99 28.95 -3.95
C LEU A 130 37.59 27.54 -4.37
N TYR A 131 38.54 26.65 -4.60
CA TYR A 131 38.29 25.27 -4.92
C TYR A 131 37.61 24.54 -3.75
N CYS A 132 38.12 24.71 -2.54
CA CYS A 132 37.52 24.14 -1.32
C CYS A 132 36.11 24.64 -1.09
N GLN A 133 35.87 25.94 -1.22
CA GLN A 133 34.53 26.54 -1.07
C GLN A 133 33.55 26.01 -2.12
N ARG A 134 33.94 25.91 -3.39
CA ARG A 134 33.11 25.34 -4.45
C ARG A 134 32.77 23.88 -4.21
N ARG A 135 33.74 23.09 -3.74
CA ARG A 135 33.57 21.68 -3.42
C ARG A 135 32.60 21.50 -2.24
N GLU A 136 32.73 22.29 -1.21
CA GLU A 136 31.84 22.27 -0.05
C GLU A 136 30.42 22.67 -0.45
N ALA A 137 30.25 23.73 -1.20
CA ALA A 137 28.94 24.17 -1.69
C ALA A 137 28.24 23.07 -2.55
N ARG A 138 29.01 22.37 -3.42
CA ARG A 138 28.46 21.25 -4.20
C ARG A 138 28.01 20.09 -3.31
N ARG A 139 28.81 19.75 -2.28
CA ARG A 139 28.44 18.69 -1.31
C ARG A 139 27.17 19.04 -0.55
N GLN A 140 27.06 20.28 -0.10
CA GLN A 140 25.87 20.75 0.62
C GLN A 140 24.62 20.74 -0.26
N LEU A 141 24.76 21.15 -1.54
CA LEU A 141 23.67 21.11 -2.50
C LEU A 141 23.19 19.66 -2.74
N GLN A 142 24.11 18.74 -2.96
CA GLN A 142 23.76 17.31 -3.15
C GLN A 142 23.08 16.72 -1.91
N ALA A 143 23.59 17.02 -0.72
CA ALA A 143 22.96 16.56 0.52
C ALA A 143 21.57 17.14 0.71
N LEU A 144 21.35 18.41 0.36
CA LEU A 144 20.06 19.06 0.39
C LEU A 144 19.07 18.44 -0.60
N GLU A 145 19.49 18.19 -1.82
CA GLU A 145 18.68 17.54 -2.86
C GLU A 145 18.25 16.14 -2.43
N GLN A 146 19.16 15.35 -1.88
CA GLN A 146 18.85 14.01 -1.33
C GLN A 146 17.84 14.10 -0.17
N SER A 147 18.05 15.05 0.74
CA SER A 147 17.13 15.26 1.86
C SER A 147 15.74 15.65 1.38
N GLN A 148 15.65 16.54 0.39
CA GLN A 148 14.36 16.93 -0.21
C GLN A 148 13.64 15.76 -0.89
N GLN A 149 14.36 14.90 -1.61
CA GLN A 149 13.78 13.72 -2.24
C GLN A 149 13.19 12.76 -1.20
N VAL A 150 13.92 12.48 -0.12
CA VAL A 150 13.44 11.63 0.98
C VAL A 150 12.20 12.25 1.66
N GLN A 151 12.23 13.55 1.90
CA GLN A 151 11.11 14.26 2.50
C GLN A 151 9.85 14.21 1.62
N GLN A 152 9.99 14.42 0.30
CA GLN A 152 8.88 14.33 -0.64
C GLN A 152 8.28 12.92 -0.68
N ALA A 153 9.12 11.88 -0.71
CA ALA A 153 8.67 10.49 -0.67
C ALA A 153 7.87 10.17 0.61
N LEU A 154 8.36 10.65 1.77
CA LEU A 154 7.69 10.46 3.05
C LEU A 154 6.33 11.19 3.12
N VAL A 155 6.27 12.43 2.62
CA VAL A 155 5.00 13.19 2.54
C VAL A 155 3.98 12.44 1.69
N GLN A 156 4.39 11.89 0.55
CA GLN A 156 3.50 11.13 -0.31
C GLN A 156 2.98 9.84 0.37
N GLN A 157 3.85 9.13 1.10
CA GLN A 157 3.44 7.95 1.87
C GLN A 157 2.43 8.32 2.97
N LEU A 158 2.67 9.41 3.69
CA LEU A 158 1.75 9.89 4.72
C LEU A 158 0.38 10.27 4.15
N GLN A 159 0.34 10.95 3.00
CA GLN A 159 -0.91 11.32 2.33
C GLN A 159 -1.70 10.08 1.90
N THR A 160 -1.04 9.06 1.35
CA THR A 160 -1.68 7.80 0.98
C THR A 160 -2.26 7.10 2.21
N ALA A 161 -1.46 6.92 3.27
CA ALA A 161 -1.92 6.30 4.51
C ALA A 161 -3.06 7.08 5.18
N GLN A 162 -3.02 8.41 5.14
CA GLN A 162 -4.10 9.26 5.64
C GLN A 162 -5.39 9.07 4.84
N GLY A 163 -5.30 8.96 3.51
CA GLY A 163 -6.45 8.69 2.64
C GLY A 163 -7.11 7.35 2.94
N GLU A 164 -6.30 6.30 3.10
CA GLU A 164 -6.77 4.96 3.48
C GLU A 164 -7.46 4.96 4.85
N LEU A 165 -6.85 5.61 5.84
CA LEU A 165 -7.42 5.72 7.18
C LEU A 165 -8.74 6.49 7.19
N GLN A 166 -8.82 7.61 6.45
CA GLN A 166 -10.06 8.36 6.31
C GLN A 166 -11.15 7.54 5.62
N GLY A 167 -10.82 6.75 4.60
CA GLY A 167 -11.73 5.82 3.95
C GLY A 167 -12.27 4.76 4.93
N ALA A 168 -11.39 4.17 5.73
CA ALA A 168 -11.78 3.20 6.76
C ALA A 168 -12.69 3.81 7.85
N ILE A 169 -12.41 5.05 8.29
CA ILE A 169 -13.26 5.77 9.26
C ILE A 169 -14.65 6.03 8.68
N ARG A 170 -14.76 6.55 7.45
CA ARG A 170 -16.05 6.79 6.80
C ARG A 170 -16.85 5.50 6.68
N MET A 171 -16.24 4.44 6.21
CA MET A 171 -16.90 3.13 6.10
C MET A 171 -17.38 2.60 7.46
N ARG A 172 -16.63 2.84 8.56
CA ARG A 172 -17.06 2.51 9.91
C ARG A 172 -18.28 3.34 10.35
N ASP A 173 -18.27 4.65 10.09
CA ASP A 173 -19.32 5.56 10.52
C ASP A 173 -20.61 5.31 9.73
N ASP A 174 -20.53 5.06 8.43
CA ASP A 174 -21.65 4.63 7.60
C ASP A 174 -22.25 3.31 8.11
N PHE A 175 -21.39 2.33 8.46
CA PHE A 175 -21.81 1.08 9.08
C PHE A 175 -22.62 1.32 10.36
N MET A 176 -22.08 2.11 11.28
CA MET A 176 -22.77 2.40 12.56
C MET A 176 -24.11 3.10 12.35
N SER A 177 -24.21 3.98 11.37
CA SER A 177 -25.44 4.68 11.02
C SER A 177 -26.53 3.72 10.50
N VAL A 178 -26.16 2.85 9.55
CA VAL A 178 -27.09 1.85 9.00
C VAL A 178 -27.56 0.88 10.08
N VAL A 179 -26.65 0.40 10.91
CA VAL A 179 -26.95 -0.49 12.03
C VAL A 179 -27.93 0.15 13.02
N ALA A 180 -27.66 1.39 13.43
CA ALA A 180 -28.53 2.12 14.33
C ALA A 180 -29.94 2.24 13.76
N HIS A 181 -30.05 2.59 12.47
CA HIS A 181 -31.35 2.70 11.79
C HIS A 181 -32.13 1.37 11.77
N GLU A 182 -31.46 0.27 11.37
CA GLU A 182 -32.10 -1.06 11.27
C GLU A 182 -32.47 -1.67 12.63
N LEU A 183 -31.76 -1.30 13.70
CA LEU A 183 -32.14 -1.68 15.08
C LEU A 183 -33.27 -0.80 15.65
N CYS A 184 -33.25 0.49 15.36
CA CYS A 184 -34.27 1.41 15.84
C CYS A 184 -35.65 1.12 15.24
N THR A 185 -35.75 0.64 14.02
CA THR A 185 -37.00 0.36 13.32
C THR A 185 -37.86 -0.70 14.06
N PRO A 186 -37.38 -1.94 14.32
CA PRO A 186 -38.16 -2.94 15.07
C PRO A 186 -38.38 -2.52 16.52
N LEU A 187 -37.45 -1.83 17.16
CA LEU A 187 -37.60 -1.33 18.52
C LEU A 187 -38.71 -0.31 18.61
N ASN A 188 -38.79 0.66 17.70
CA ASN A 188 -39.86 1.63 17.64
C ASN A 188 -41.21 0.97 17.38
N THR A 189 -41.27 -0.07 16.55
CA THR A 189 -42.49 -0.84 16.31
C THR A 189 -42.97 -1.51 17.59
N LEU A 190 -42.09 -2.20 18.32
CA LEU A 190 -42.43 -2.82 19.61
C LEU A 190 -42.89 -1.77 20.65
N PHE A 191 -42.20 -0.63 20.69
CA PHE A 191 -42.54 0.46 21.60
C PHE A 191 -43.95 1.02 21.29
N LEU A 192 -44.25 1.33 20.03
CA LEU A 192 -45.56 1.82 19.61
C LEU A 192 -46.65 0.80 19.88
N ASP A 193 -46.42 -0.49 19.55
CA ASP A 193 -47.37 -1.56 19.86
C ASP A 193 -47.65 -1.65 21.38
N SER A 194 -46.60 -1.52 22.20
CA SER A 194 -46.76 -1.48 23.67
C SER A 194 -47.58 -0.27 24.14
N GLN A 195 -47.36 0.92 23.57
CA GLN A 195 -48.13 2.13 23.91
C GLN A 195 -49.61 1.99 23.52
N VAL A 196 -49.88 1.45 22.31
CA VAL A 196 -51.26 1.22 21.85
C VAL A 196 -51.99 0.25 22.80
N ARG A 197 -51.32 -0.83 23.21
CA ARG A 197 -51.87 -1.80 24.17
C ARG A 197 -52.18 -1.14 25.51
N LYS A 198 -51.28 -0.33 26.04
CA LYS A 198 -51.46 0.40 27.27
C LYS A 198 -52.69 1.32 27.19
N ILE A 199 -52.82 2.12 26.13
CA ILE A 199 -53.97 3.00 25.93
C ILE A 199 -55.29 2.21 25.86
N GLN A 200 -55.32 1.05 25.19
CA GLN A 200 -56.51 0.20 25.11
C GLN A 200 -56.91 -0.36 26.48
N LEU A 201 -55.96 -0.80 27.28
CA LEU A 201 -56.18 -1.27 28.65
C LEU A 201 -56.70 -0.15 29.56
N ASP A 202 -56.08 1.04 29.50
CA ASP A 202 -56.48 2.22 30.32
C ASP A 202 -57.90 2.70 29.99
N ARG A 203 -58.38 2.48 28.77
CA ARG A 203 -59.77 2.80 28.32
C ARG A 203 -60.77 1.71 28.65
N GLY A 204 -60.39 0.64 29.34
CA GLY A 204 -61.31 -0.44 29.72
C GLY A 204 -61.70 -1.38 28.57
N HIS A 205 -61.02 -1.32 27.42
CA HIS A 205 -61.27 -2.19 26.26
C HIS A 205 -60.61 -3.57 26.41
N SER A 206 -60.65 -4.16 27.60
CA SER A 206 -60.05 -5.46 27.89
C SER A 206 -60.67 -6.62 27.08
N ALA A 207 -61.88 -6.48 26.62
CA ALA A 207 -62.60 -7.49 25.80
C ALA A 207 -61.94 -7.69 24.39
N ILE A 208 -61.13 -6.75 23.92
CA ILE A 208 -60.40 -6.88 22.65
C ILE A 208 -59.23 -7.86 22.75
N PHE A 209 -58.74 -8.11 23.97
CA PHE A 209 -57.61 -9.04 24.21
C PHE A 209 -58.07 -10.48 24.39
N ASP A 210 -58.83 -11.01 23.42
CA ASP A 210 -59.16 -12.43 23.41
C ASP A 210 -57.89 -13.30 23.16
N ALA A 211 -57.99 -14.60 23.35
CA ALA A 211 -56.88 -15.54 23.22
C ALA A 211 -56.25 -15.50 21.81
N ALA A 212 -57.05 -15.34 20.77
CA ALA A 212 -56.58 -15.31 19.39
C ALA A 212 -55.79 -14.01 19.07
N TYR A 213 -56.26 -12.87 19.60
CA TYR A 213 -55.55 -11.60 19.49
C TYR A 213 -54.24 -11.64 20.25
N LEU A 214 -54.21 -12.17 21.48
CA LEU A 214 -53.00 -12.31 22.28
C LEU A 214 -51.96 -13.22 21.60
N GLN A 215 -52.40 -14.35 21.02
CA GLN A 215 -51.49 -15.21 20.26
C GLN A 215 -50.86 -14.51 19.07
N LYS A 216 -51.63 -13.77 18.27
CA LYS A 216 -51.12 -13.00 17.12
C LYS A 216 -50.15 -11.91 17.57
N MET A 217 -50.43 -11.26 18.67
CA MET A 217 -49.62 -10.21 19.27
C MET A 217 -48.25 -10.76 19.72
N VAL A 218 -48.27 -11.84 20.52
CA VAL A 218 -47.05 -12.51 20.99
C VAL A 218 -46.21 -13.01 19.81
N ALA A 219 -46.83 -13.63 18.82
CA ALA A 219 -46.14 -14.09 17.62
C ALA A 219 -45.50 -12.94 16.81
N ARG A 220 -46.13 -11.75 16.79
CA ARG A 220 -45.58 -10.54 16.17
C ARG A 220 -44.37 -10.00 16.94
N ASP A 221 -44.50 -9.90 18.28
CA ASP A 221 -43.43 -9.43 19.14
C ASP A 221 -42.20 -10.35 19.06
N GLN A 222 -42.45 -11.67 19.14
CA GLN A 222 -41.39 -12.68 18.99
C GLN A 222 -40.65 -12.55 17.66
N ARG A 223 -41.34 -12.32 16.54
CA ARG A 223 -40.71 -12.09 15.25
C ARG A 223 -39.82 -10.85 15.23
N GLN A 224 -40.26 -9.74 15.83
CA GLN A 224 -39.47 -8.52 15.93
C GLN A 224 -38.21 -8.72 16.78
N ILE A 225 -38.35 -9.39 17.92
CA ILE A 225 -37.22 -9.72 18.80
C ILE A 225 -36.23 -10.63 18.07
N GLN A 226 -36.71 -11.67 17.38
CA GLN A 226 -35.84 -12.59 16.62
C GLN A 226 -35.11 -11.87 15.51
N ASN A 227 -35.76 -10.94 14.79
CA ASN A 227 -35.10 -10.11 13.79
C ASN A 227 -33.96 -9.27 14.38
N MET A 228 -34.19 -8.65 15.54
CA MET A 228 -33.15 -7.89 16.25
C MET A 228 -32.00 -8.78 16.70
N MET A 229 -32.25 -9.97 17.21
CA MET A 229 -31.24 -10.94 17.61
C MET A 229 -30.36 -11.35 16.39
N ASN A 230 -31.02 -11.62 15.26
CA ASN A 230 -30.29 -11.96 14.02
C ASN A 230 -29.39 -10.81 13.56
N LEU A 231 -29.89 -9.55 13.60
CA LEU A 231 -29.09 -8.36 13.26
C LEU A 231 -27.86 -8.22 14.18
N ILE A 232 -28.02 -8.44 15.48
CA ILE A 232 -26.91 -8.38 16.46
C ILE A 232 -25.88 -9.49 16.17
N ASN A 233 -26.32 -10.71 15.87
CA ASN A 233 -25.44 -11.82 15.53
C ASN A 233 -24.66 -11.53 14.24
N ASP A 234 -25.32 -11.02 13.19
CA ASP A 234 -24.68 -10.60 11.94
C ASP A 234 -23.60 -9.56 12.17
N MET A 235 -23.88 -8.56 13.05
CA MET A 235 -22.89 -7.55 13.43
C MET A 235 -21.69 -8.14 14.16
N GLN A 236 -21.92 -9.08 15.07
CA GLN A 236 -20.84 -9.77 15.78
C GLN A 236 -19.96 -10.57 14.79
N ASP A 237 -20.58 -11.28 13.83
CA ASP A 237 -19.85 -12.02 12.81
C ASP A 237 -19.04 -11.08 11.92
N VAL A 238 -19.60 -9.96 11.44
CA VAL A 238 -18.85 -8.94 10.69
C VAL A 238 -17.67 -8.39 11.50
N SER A 239 -17.89 -8.10 12.79
CA SER A 239 -16.81 -7.62 13.67
C SER A 239 -15.68 -8.64 13.80
N ARG A 240 -16.01 -9.95 13.93
CA ARG A 240 -15.02 -11.04 13.97
C ARG A 240 -14.29 -11.23 12.66
N ILE A 241 -14.99 -11.13 11.52
CA ILE A 241 -14.41 -11.18 10.18
C ILE A 241 -13.42 -10.02 9.98
N ARG A 242 -13.81 -8.79 10.28
CA ARG A 242 -12.94 -7.61 10.14
C ARG A 242 -11.69 -7.65 11.01
N SER A 243 -11.80 -8.21 12.21
CA SER A 243 -10.65 -8.35 13.12
C SER A 243 -9.80 -9.59 12.85
N ASN A 244 -10.07 -10.31 11.74
CA ASN A 244 -9.45 -11.59 11.38
C ASN A 244 -9.54 -12.64 12.53
N ARG A 245 -10.63 -12.62 13.29
CA ARG A 245 -10.90 -13.50 14.43
C ARG A 245 -12.04 -14.46 14.17
N LEU A 246 -12.48 -14.58 12.91
CA LEU A 246 -13.45 -15.60 12.55
C LEU A 246 -12.79 -16.98 12.75
N SER A 247 -13.26 -17.73 13.74
CA SER A 247 -12.82 -19.10 13.99
C SER A 247 -13.94 -20.06 13.64
N ILE A 248 -13.63 -21.11 12.90
CA ILE A 248 -14.49 -22.24 12.67
C ILE A 248 -14.03 -23.40 13.55
N ARG A 249 -14.96 -24.27 13.94
CA ARG A 249 -14.70 -25.48 14.76
C ARG A 249 -15.15 -26.71 13.99
N PRO A 250 -14.37 -27.17 13.01
CA PRO A 250 -14.75 -28.30 12.18
C PRO A 250 -14.83 -29.59 13.03
N HIS A 251 -15.88 -30.34 12.81
CA HIS A 251 -16.04 -31.69 13.35
C HIS A 251 -16.71 -32.59 12.30
N ALA A 252 -16.72 -33.88 12.52
CA ALA A 252 -17.39 -34.81 11.62
C ALA A 252 -18.89 -34.51 11.61
N ALA A 253 -19.41 -34.09 10.45
CA ALA A 253 -20.80 -33.72 10.25
C ALA A 253 -21.34 -34.32 8.95
N GLU A 254 -22.64 -34.62 8.91
CA GLU A 254 -23.34 -35.13 7.75
C GLU A 254 -24.22 -34.00 7.14
N LEU A 255 -23.88 -33.57 5.93
CA LEU A 255 -24.57 -32.47 5.25
C LEU A 255 -26.01 -32.81 4.86
N SER A 256 -26.31 -34.04 4.48
CA SER A 256 -27.65 -34.46 4.12
C SER A 256 -28.62 -34.36 5.30
N ALA A 257 -28.21 -34.80 6.50
CA ALA A 257 -29.00 -34.64 7.72
C ALA A 257 -29.17 -33.18 8.15
N LEU A 258 -28.11 -32.38 8.02
CA LEU A 258 -28.16 -30.94 8.28
C LEU A 258 -29.16 -30.24 7.35
N LEU A 259 -29.08 -30.48 6.04
CA LEU A 259 -30.00 -29.87 5.06
C LEU A 259 -31.44 -30.28 5.31
N ALA A 260 -31.70 -31.57 5.60
CA ALA A 260 -33.05 -32.06 5.92
C ALA A 260 -33.64 -31.33 7.15
N ARG A 261 -32.85 -31.16 8.21
CA ARG A 261 -33.25 -30.43 9.42
C ARG A 261 -33.55 -28.95 9.12
N VAL A 262 -32.71 -28.28 8.33
CA VAL A 262 -32.93 -26.87 7.97
C VAL A 262 -34.20 -26.70 7.12
N VAL A 263 -34.43 -27.58 6.13
CA VAL A 263 -35.61 -27.54 5.27
C VAL A 263 -36.87 -27.79 6.10
N ASP A 264 -36.85 -28.73 7.04
CA ASP A 264 -37.97 -29.00 7.93
C ASP A 264 -38.28 -27.78 8.81
N ASN A 265 -37.26 -27.17 9.42
CA ASN A 265 -37.41 -25.98 10.26
C ASN A 265 -37.99 -24.78 9.50
N LEU A 266 -37.71 -24.65 8.21
CA LEU A 266 -38.19 -23.54 7.36
C LEU A 266 -39.51 -23.84 6.64
N SER A 267 -40.04 -25.06 6.76
CA SER A 267 -41.25 -25.53 6.06
C SER A 267 -42.50 -24.65 6.35
N GLN A 268 -42.71 -24.28 7.59
CA GLN A 268 -43.81 -23.37 7.97
C GLN A 268 -43.62 -21.95 7.41
N GLN A 269 -42.38 -21.46 7.40
CA GLN A 269 -42.05 -20.15 6.84
C GLN A 269 -42.24 -20.15 5.31
N ALA A 270 -41.83 -21.22 4.64
CA ALA A 270 -42.04 -21.41 3.21
C ALA A 270 -43.52 -21.43 2.88
N ALA A 271 -44.34 -22.20 3.58
CA ALA A 271 -45.81 -22.24 3.42
C ALA A 271 -46.45 -20.86 3.63
N ALA A 272 -46.01 -20.12 4.65
CA ALA A 272 -46.49 -18.76 4.90
C ALA A 272 -46.08 -17.78 3.77
N ALA A 273 -45.00 -18.02 3.08
CA ALA A 273 -44.57 -17.26 1.89
C ALA A 273 -45.22 -17.75 0.58
N GLY A 274 -46.09 -18.76 0.65
CA GLY A 274 -46.73 -19.37 -0.53
C GLY A 274 -45.79 -20.23 -1.37
N SER A 275 -44.64 -20.66 -0.81
CA SER A 275 -43.61 -21.42 -1.46
C SER A 275 -43.44 -22.84 -0.89
N THR A 276 -42.79 -23.71 -1.61
CA THR A 276 -42.37 -25.05 -1.15
C THR A 276 -40.87 -25.20 -1.30
N ILE A 277 -40.21 -25.89 -0.35
CA ILE A 277 -38.79 -26.22 -0.45
C ILE A 277 -38.68 -27.71 -0.70
N THR A 278 -38.03 -28.11 -1.78
CA THR A 278 -37.79 -29.50 -2.14
C THR A 278 -36.29 -29.81 -1.96
N LEU A 279 -35.95 -30.85 -1.18
CA LEU A 279 -34.58 -31.31 -0.98
C LEU A 279 -34.29 -32.53 -1.85
N HIS A 280 -33.24 -32.47 -2.66
CA HIS A 280 -32.69 -33.56 -3.45
C HIS A 280 -31.31 -33.93 -2.89
N ALA A 281 -31.25 -34.93 -2.02
CA ALA A 281 -30.01 -35.46 -1.43
C ALA A 281 -30.00 -36.99 -1.60
N GLU A 282 -29.41 -37.46 -2.69
CA GLU A 282 -29.46 -38.88 -3.04
C GLU A 282 -28.56 -39.76 -2.14
N GLN A 283 -27.50 -39.20 -1.61
CA GLN A 283 -26.53 -39.95 -0.78
C GLN A 283 -26.09 -39.12 0.45
N PRO A 284 -25.84 -39.77 1.58
CA PRO A 284 -25.27 -39.11 2.74
C PRO A 284 -23.83 -38.67 2.43
N ILE A 285 -23.54 -37.39 2.68
CA ILE A 285 -22.19 -36.81 2.47
C ILE A 285 -21.68 -36.36 3.83
N THR A 286 -20.61 -37.02 4.30
CA THR A 286 -19.95 -36.74 5.58
C THR A 286 -18.59 -36.08 5.32
N GLY A 287 -18.25 -35.06 6.09
CA GLY A 287 -16.96 -34.38 6.05
C GLY A 287 -16.67 -33.64 7.35
N HIS A 288 -15.67 -32.80 7.38
CA HIS A 288 -15.28 -32.01 8.54
C HIS A 288 -15.65 -30.55 8.37
N TRP A 289 -16.73 -30.15 9.01
CA TRP A 289 -17.24 -28.79 8.94
C TRP A 289 -17.70 -28.28 10.31
N ASP A 290 -17.79 -26.97 10.49
CA ASP A 290 -18.51 -26.36 11.59
C ASP A 290 -20.01 -26.37 11.25
N GLU A 291 -20.71 -27.35 11.80
CA GLU A 291 -22.14 -27.62 11.51
C GLU A 291 -23.00 -26.39 11.73
N TYR A 292 -22.78 -25.65 12.81
CA TYR A 292 -23.52 -24.43 13.11
C TYR A 292 -23.31 -23.33 12.04
N ARG A 293 -22.08 -23.18 11.56
CA ARG A 293 -21.76 -22.18 10.54
C ARG A 293 -22.28 -22.57 9.16
N ILE A 294 -22.26 -23.85 8.81
CA ILE A 294 -22.86 -24.33 7.56
C ILE A 294 -24.39 -24.22 7.63
N GLU A 295 -25.02 -24.53 8.79
CA GLU A 295 -26.45 -24.29 9.00
C GLU A 295 -26.77 -22.80 8.75
N GLN A 296 -26.01 -21.86 9.29
CA GLN A 296 -26.17 -20.41 9.08
C GLN A 296 -26.10 -20.05 7.60
N VAL A 297 -25.13 -20.61 6.83
CA VAL A 297 -25.00 -20.44 5.38
C VAL A 297 -26.29 -20.86 4.66
N VAL A 298 -26.79 -22.06 4.95
CA VAL A 298 -27.97 -22.62 4.28
C VAL A 298 -29.24 -21.86 4.64
N VAL A 299 -29.44 -21.55 5.91
CA VAL A 299 -30.58 -20.74 6.39
C VAL A 299 -30.60 -19.36 5.72
N ASN A 300 -29.44 -18.73 5.57
CA ASN A 300 -29.36 -17.42 4.91
C ASN A 300 -29.72 -17.50 3.42
N LEU A 301 -29.21 -18.51 2.70
CA LEU A 301 -29.59 -18.71 1.29
C LEU A 301 -31.08 -18.99 1.13
N LEU A 302 -31.66 -19.89 1.95
CA LEU A 302 -33.06 -20.24 1.87
C LEU A 302 -33.99 -19.09 2.26
N THR A 303 -33.65 -18.33 3.30
CA THR A 303 -34.45 -17.16 3.67
C THR A 303 -34.43 -16.06 2.62
N ASN A 304 -33.29 -15.90 1.92
CA ASN A 304 -33.19 -15.00 0.77
C ASN A 304 -34.08 -15.49 -0.39
N THR A 305 -34.03 -16.78 -0.72
CA THR A 305 -34.90 -17.32 -1.80
C THR A 305 -36.38 -17.22 -1.45
N LEU A 306 -36.78 -17.46 -0.22
CA LEU A 306 -38.18 -17.25 0.22
C LEU A 306 -38.62 -15.78 0.16
N ARG A 307 -37.69 -14.86 0.43
CA ARG A 307 -37.96 -13.40 0.37
C ARG A 307 -38.14 -12.89 -1.05
N TYR A 308 -37.29 -13.36 -1.97
CA TYR A 308 -37.18 -12.85 -3.34
C TYR A 308 -37.79 -13.76 -4.41
N GLY A 309 -38.21 -14.96 -4.01
CA GLY A 309 -38.72 -16.02 -4.91
C GLY A 309 -40.17 -15.85 -5.35
N ASN A 310 -40.89 -14.81 -4.83
CA ASN A 310 -42.28 -14.49 -5.20
C ASN A 310 -43.28 -15.67 -4.99
N GLY A 311 -43.09 -16.47 -3.95
CA GLY A 311 -43.95 -17.61 -3.67
C GLY A 311 -43.80 -18.82 -4.58
N LYS A 312 -42.75 -18.82 -5.43
CA LYS A 312 -42.44 -19.96 -6.32
C LYS A 312 -41.63 -21.03 -5.58
N PRO A 313 -41.66 -22.31 -6.10
CA PRO A 313 -40.90 -23.39 -5.49
C PRO A 313 -39.39 -23.12 -5.42
N VAL A 314 -38.74 -23.65 -4.38
CA VAL A 314 -37.30 -23.58 -4.16
C VAL A 314 -36.76 -25.01 -4.17
N ASP A 315 -35.74 -25.25 -4.99
CA ASP A 315 -35.06 -26.55 -5.08
C ASP A 315 -33.69 -26.46 -4.38
N VAL A 316 -33.47 -27.39 -3.45
CA VAL A 316 -32.16 -27.56 -2.77
C VAL A 316 -31.59 -28.88 -3.23
N SER A 317 -30.38 -28.90 -3.74
CA SER A 317 -29.69 -30.14 -4.13
C SER A 317 -28.34 -30.25 -3.45
N LEU A 318 -28.02 -31.47 -3.01
CA LEU A 318 -26.71 -31.86 -2.47
C LEU A 318 -26.07 -32.89 -3.38
N THR A 319 -24.91 -32.60 -3.90
CA THR A 319 -24.17 -33.53 -4.80
C THR A 319 -22.73 -33.70 -4.32
N ALA A 320 -22.21 -34.93 -4.42
CA ALA A 320 -20.80 -35.18 -4.21
C ALA A 320 -19.98 -34.68 -5.41
N THR A 321 -18.85 -34.08 -5.14
CA THR A 321 -17.89 -33.64 -6.17
C THR A 321 -16.52 -34.28 -5.90
N PRO A 322 -15.60 -34.35 -6.88
CA PRO A 322 -14.26 -34.86 -6.63
C PRO A 322 -13.56 -34.10 -5.49
N GLY A 323 -13.46 -34.70 -4.30
CA GLY A 323 -12.84 -34.09 -3.11
C GLY A 323 -13.72 -33.16 -2.28
N GLY A 324 -15.02 -33.02 -2.57
CA GLY A 324 -15.92 -32.11 -1.89
C GLY A 324 -17.40 -32.42 -1.97
N ALA A 325 -18.20 -31.50 -1.51
CA ALA A 325 -19.65 -31.48 -1.63
C ALA A 325 -20.12 -30.15 -2.25
N SER A 326 -21.18 -30.20 -3.01
CA SER A 326 -21.83 -29.02 -3.63
C SER A 326 -23.29 -28.92 -3.14
N ILE A 327 -23.61 -27.80 -2.52
CA ILE A 327 -24.98 -27.45 -2.13
C ILE A 327 -25.47 -26.41 -3.14
N THR A 328 -26.57 -26.69 -3.82
CA THR A 328 -27.17 -25.75 -4.77
C THR A 328 -28.56 -25.37 -4.29
N VAL A 329 -28.85 -24.06 -4.25
CA VAL A 329 -30.16 -23.50 -3.93
C VAL A 329 -30.67 -22.73 -5.14
N ARG A 330 -31.77 -23.20 -5.73
CA ARG A 330 -32.39 -22.61 -6.92
C ARG A 330 -33.73 -22.00 -6.58
N ASP A 331 -33.94 -20.76 -6.98
CA ASP A 331 -35.23 -20.08 -6.97
C ASP A 331 -35.67 -19.71 -8.41
N GLN A 332 -36.96 -19.44 -8.56
CA GLN A 332 -37.56 -18.94 -9.79
C GLN A 332 -38.09 -17.50 -9.59
N GLY A 333 -37.41 -16.72 -8.74
CA GLY A 333 -37.80 -15.37 -8.35
C GLY A 333 -37.50 -14.31 -9.41
N ARG A 334 -37.29 -13.09 -8.95
CA ARG A 334 -37.04 -11.93 -9.83
C ARG A 334 -35.69 -11.97 -10.54
N GLY A 335 -34.75 -12.80 -10.09
CA GLY A 335 -33.40 -12.83 -10.60
C GLY A 335 -32.54 -11.62 -10.20
N ILE A 336 -31.28 -11.64 -10.61
CA ILE A 336 -30.24 -10.65 -10.26
C ILE A 336 -29.53 -10.22 -11.56
N SER A 337 -29.35 -8.91 -11.76
CA SER A 337 -28.64 -8.39 -12.93
C SER A 337 -27.17 -8.81 -12.94
N ALA A 338 -26.57 -8.94 -14.13
CA ALA A 338 -25.14 -9.30 -14.25
C ALA A 338 -24.20 -8.33 -13.53
N GLN A 339 -24.59 -7.07 -13.41
CA GLN A 339 -23.83 -6.07 -12.67
C GLN A 339 -23.91 -6.32 -11.16
N ASP A 340 -25.10 -6.62 -10.66
CA ASP A 340 -25.33 -6.84 -9.22
C ASP A 340 -24.76 -8.18 -8.74
N GLN A 341 -24.72 -9.23 -9.58
CA GLN A 341 -24.13 -10.53 -9.23
C GLN A 341 -22.69 -10.42 -8.73
N LYS A 342 -21.93 -9.41 -9.19
CA LYS A 342 -20.56 -9.17 -8.74
C LYS A 342 -20.51 -8.53 -7.36
N ARG A 343 -21.55 -7.79 -6.97
CA ARG A 343 -21.59 -6.95 -5.78
C ARG A 343 -22.39 -7.54 -4.61
N ILE A 344 -23.34 -8.45 -4.87
CA ILE A 344 -24.23 -9.00 -3.83
C ILE A 344 -23.50 -9.69 -2.66
N PHE A 345 -22.23 -10.04 -2.83
CA PHE A 345 -21.38 -10.60 -1.78
C PHE A 345 -20.55 -9.54 -1.05
N GLU A 346 -20.65 -8.27 -1.43
CA GLU A 346 -19.98 -7.17 -0.75
C GLU A 346 -20.81 -6.70 0.46
N GLN A 347 -20.16 -6.05 1.43
CA GLN A 347 -20.83 -5.54 2.63
C GLN A 347 -21.84 -4.45 2.27
N PHE A 348 -23.03 -4.51 2.84
CA PHE A 348 -24.12 -3.52 2.68
C PHE A 348 -24.70 -3.40 1.28
N GLU A 349 -24.28 -4.25 0.36
CA GLU A 349 -24.85 -4.25 -0.98
C GLU A 349 -26.27 -4.81 -0.96
N ARG A 350 -27.16 -4.04 -1.58
CA ARG A 350 -28.58 -4.37 -1.77
C ARG A 350 -28.95 -4.09 -3.20
N VAL A 351 -29.56 -5.04 -3.85
CA VAL A 351 -30.17 -4.81 -5.17
C VAL A 351 -31.44 -3.97 -4.92
N ALA A 352 -31.31 -2.66 -5.13
CA ALA A 352 -32.38 -1.70 -4.84
C ALA A 352 -33.53 -1.88 -5.81
N GLU A 353 -34.71 -2.25 -5.27
CA GLU A 353 -36.00 -1.83 -5.80
C GLU A 353 -37.01 -1.73 -4.65
N ASN A 354 -37.63 -0.55 -4.59
CA ASN A 354 -38.81 -0.24 -3.76
C ASN A 354 -38.79 -0.59 -2.27
N GLY A 355 -38.04 0.15 -1.49
CA GLY A 355 -38.44 0.68 -0.17
C GLY A 355 -38.72 -0.26 1.00
N HIS A 356 -38.96 -1.56 0.87
CA HIS A 356 -39.56 -2.39 1.93
C HIS A 356 -38.89 -3.74 2.22
N ALA A 357 -37.77 -4.09 1.59
CA ALA A 357 -37.04 -5.31 1.93
C ALA A 357 -36.00 -5.04 3.02
N GLY A 358 -36.40 -5.22 4.29
CA GLY A 358 -35.54 -5.05 5.46
C GLY A 358 -34.35 -5.99 5.45
N GLY A 359 -33.22 -5.53 5.99
CA GLY A 359 -31.99 -6.27 6.21
C GLY A 359 -30.75 -5.46 5.86
N LEU A 360 -29.64 -5.69 6.59
CA LEU A 360 -28.38 -4.94 6.50
C LEU A 360 -27.58 -5.17 5.21
N GLY A 361 -27.96 -6.12 4.33
CA GLY A 361 -27.10 -6.53 3.21
C GLY A 361 -25.82 -7.25 3.65
N LEU A 362 -25.84 -7.87 4.82
CA LEU A 362 -24.70 -8.59 5.40
C LEU A 362 -24.76 -10.10 5.18
N GLY A 363 -25.94 -10.66 4.97
CA GLY A 363 -26.13 -12.11 4.96
C GLY A 363 -25.29 -12.81 3.90
N LEU A 364 -25.30 -12.38 2.63
CA LEU A 364 -24.49 -13.00 1.57
C LEU A 364 -22.99 -12.77 1.76
N PHE A 365 -22.60 -11.61 2.30
CA PHE A 365 -21.22 -11.35 2.68
C PHE A 365 -20.74 -12.33 3.76
N ILE A 366 -21.51 -12.50 4.86
CA ILE A 366 -21.21 -13.46 5.93
C ILE A 366 -21.16 -14.88 5.36
N THR A 367 -22.14 -15.24 4.53
CA THR A 367 -22.18 -16.54 3.84
C THR A 367 -20.88 -16.83 3.08
N ARG A 368 -20.42 -15.88 2.27
CA ARG A 368 -19.17 -16.00 1.53
C ARG A 368 -17.99 -16.19 2.46
N GLN A 369 -17.88 -15.38 3.51
CA GLN A 369 -16.77 -15.46 4.47
C GLN A 369 -16.74 -16.77 5.24
N LEU A 370 -17.92 -17.31 5.63
CA LEU A 370 -18.03 -18.59 6.29
C LEU A 370 -17.63 -19.75 5.36
N VAL A 371 -18.06 -19.71 4.11
CA VAL A 371 -17.70 -20.73 3.10
C VAL A 371 -16.19 -20.68 2.81
N GLU A 372 -15.62 -19.49 2.60
CA GLU A 372 -14.18 -19.31 2.39
C GLU A 372 -13.34 -19.77 3.60
N ALA A 373 -13.82 -19.53 4.83
CA ALA A 373 -13.16 -20.02 6.05
C ALA A 373 -13.12 -21.56 6.12
N HIS A 374 -14.09 -22.25 5.50
CA HIS A 374 -14.08 -23.72 5.34
C HIS A 374 -13.23 -24.21 4.16
N GLY A 375 -12.54 -23.32 3.45
CA GLY A 375 -11.78 -23.65 2.23
C GLY A 375 -12.67 -23.91 1.02
N GLY A 376 -13.93 -23.53 1.07
CA GLY A 376 -14.91 -23.64 0.00
C GLY A 376 -15.03 -22.40 -0.87
N SER A 377 -16.02 -22.44 -1.77
CA SER A 377 -16.40 -21.27 -2.58
C SER A 377 -17.91 -21.16 -2.75
N ILE A 378 -18.39 -19.92 -2.98
CA ILE A 378 -19.80 -19.66 -3.32
C ILE A 378 -19.86 -18.88 -4.63
N SER A 379 -20.83 -19.25 -5.46
CA SER A 379 -21.11 -18.58 -6.74
C SER A 379 -22.61 -18.40 -6.94
N VAL A 380 -22.99 -17.50 -7.85
CA VAL A 380 -24.35 -17.26 -8.26
C VAL A 380 -24.45 -17.23 -9.79
N GLN A 381 -25.50 -17.82 -10.31
CA GLN A 381 -25.93 -17.71 -11.71
C GLN A 381 -27.37 -17.25 -11.69
N SER A 382 -27.67 -16.15 -12.36
CA SER A 382 -29.01 -15.56 -12.31
C SER A 382 -29.31 -14.76 -13.57
N GLN A 383 -30.57 -14.73 -13.95
CA GLN A 383 -31.10 -13.91 -15.04
C GLN A 383 -32.35 -13.19 -14.56
N LEU A 384 -32.47 -11.89 -14.87
CA LEU A 384 -33.64 -11.10 -14.47
C LEU A 384 -34.93 -11.73 -14.99
N GLY A 385 -35.89 -11.96 -14.10
CA GLY A 385 -37.21 -12.59 -14.41
C GLY A 385 -37.20 -14.12 -14.39
N GLU A 386 -36.04 -14.79 -14.37
CA GLU A 386 -35.94 -16.26 -14.44
C GLU A 386 -35.57 -16.90 -13.09
N GLY A 387 -35.02 -16.10 -12.12
CA GLY A 387 -34.60 -16.57 -10.82
C GLY A 387 -33.08 -16.65 -10.66
N SER A 388 -32.65 -17.33 -9.58
CA SER A 388 -31.22 -17.42 -9.23
C SER A 388 -30.86 -18.84 -8.80
N VAL A 389 -29.60 -19.20 -9.03
CA VAL A 389 -28.97 -20.44 -8.60
C VAL A 389 -27.71 -20.07 -7.80
N PHE A 390 -27.75 -20.33 -6.50
CA PHE A 390 -26.61 -20.19 -5.62
C PHE A 390 -25.93 -21.55 -5.45
N THR A 391 -24.63 -21.63 -5.66
CA THR A 391 -23.85 -22.85 -5.52
C THR A 391 -22.75 -22.66 -4.49
N VAL A 392 -22.74 -23.47 -3.45
CA VAL A 392 -21.72 -23.52 -2.40
C VAL A 392 -20.94 -24.82 -2.55
N THR A 393 -19.62 -24.74 -2.68
CA THR A 393 -18.74 -25.92 -2.69
C THR A 393 -17.93 -25.97 -1.42
N LEU A 394 -17.85 -27.14 -0.79
CA LEU A 394 -17.13 -27.37 0.47
C LEU A 394 -16.19 -28.56 0.30
N PRO A 395 -14.93 -28.52 0.75
CA PRO A 395 -14.05 -29.67 0.77
C PRO A 395 -14.50 -30.69 1.83
N LEU A 396 -14.29 -32.00 1.62
CA LEU A 396 -14.61 -33.03 2.61
C LEU A 396 -13.66 -33.04 3.80
N ALA A 397 -12.40 -32.69 3.58
CA ALA A 397 -11.41 -32.53 4.64
C ALA A 397 -11.32 -31.06 5.06
N ALA A 398 -11.18 -30.79 6.35
CA ALA A 398 -10.82 -29.44 6.79
C ALA A 398 -9.57 -28.99 6.05
N ALA A 399 -9.55 -27.76 5.55
CA ALA A 399 -8.31 -27.16 5.05
C ALA A 399 -7.27 -27.27 6.16
N ALA A 400 -6.26 -28.12 5.97
CA ALA A 400 -5.17 -28.25 6.92
C ALA A 400 -4.61 -26.86 7.21
N GLU A 401 -4.34 -26.55 8.47
CA GLU A 401 -3.78 -25.30 8.99
C GLU A 401 -2.57 -24.80 8.15
N THR A 402 -2.83 -24.18 7.01
CA THR A 402 -1.78 -23.62 6.13
C THR A 402 -1.58 -22.14 6.41
N ALA A 403 -1.87 -21.68 7.62
CA ALA A 403 -1.76 -20.26 8.00
C ALA A 403 -0.93 -20.01 9.26
N LEU A 404 -0.05 -20.92 9.69
CA LEU A 404 0.90 -20.67 10.79
C LEU A 404 2.33 -21.06 10.39
N GLY A 405 2.83 -20.49 9.30
CA GLY A 405 4.20 -20.66 8.81
C GLY A 405 4.84 -19.39 8.33
N ARG A 406 4.56 -18.24 8.94
CA ARG A 406 5.48 -17.10 8.84
C ARG A 406 6.32 -17.07 10.11
N SER A 407 7.49 -17.70 9.99
CA SER A 407 8.63 -17.62 10.90
C SER A 407 8.84 -16.16 11.36
N ALA A 408 8.85 -16.01 12.69
CA ALA A 408 9.46 -14.86 13.33
C ALA A 408 10.95 -14.80 12.93
N PRO A 409 11.54 -13.63 12.68
CA PRO A 409 12.99 -13.53 12.50
C PRO A 409 13.66 -13.91 13.83
N GLU A 410 14.56 -14.89 13.76
CA GLU A 410 15.50 -15.21 14.84
C GLU A 410 16.26 -13.94 15.23
N HIS A 411 16.01 -13.46 16.43
CA HIS A 411 16.90 -12.52 17.09
C HIS A 411 18.20 -13.26 17.41
N GLU A 412 19.19 -13.07 16.55
CA GLU A 412 20.58 -13.44 16.80
C GLU A 412 21.07 -12.72 18.09
N LYS A 413 21.26 -13.54 19.12
CA LYS A 413 21.92 -13.12 20.36
C LYS A 413 23.37 -12.82 20.05
N ILE A 414 23.73 -11.56 19.92
CA ILE A 414 25.14 -11.16 20.04
C ILE A 414 25.43 -11.00 21.53
N ALA A 415 26.10 -12.01 22.06
CA ALA A 415 26.77 -11.95 23.36
C ALA A 415 28.23 -11.56 23.12
N ARG A 416 28.67 -10.55 23.86
CA ARG A 416 29.99 -10.01 24.17
C ARG A 416 30.43 -8.78 23.42
#